data_8516c03bcd73d6aa22288ad357a6507f
#
_entry.id   8516c03bcd73d6aa22288ad357a6507f
#
_cell.length_a   1.000
_cell.length_b   1.000
_cell.length_c   1.000
_cell.angle_alpha   90.00
_cell.angle_beta   90.00
_cell.angle_gamma   90.00
#
_symmetry.space_group_name_H-M   'P 1'
#
loop_
_entity.id
_entity.type
_entity.pdbx_description
1 polymer ?
#
loop_
_entity_poly.entity_id
_entity_poly.type
_entity_poly.pdbx_seq_one_letter_code
_entity_poly.pdbx_strand_id
1 'polypeptide(L)'
;MLIAIVIILIAVVIGLIVYNLNIHKKIQTYKNINQKITNLSVVQDFMDAIGETSSVDDKIKKINEILIEKYEIKYSTIVVFNGAEYEVKASNVDQRHWDSLRSLQDVDMFKDSIAQATPKYVTVNNDKERLPYQQMEFGRAKSAIFFPLYIDNVYIGYWIIESGTPHDFDNVDT
;
A
#
# COMPACT_ATOMS: atom_id res chain seq x y z
N MET A 1 14.35 -4.77 -57.75
CA MET A 1 14.22 -5.82 -56.72
C MET A 1 14.53 -5.30 -55.32
N LEU A 2 15.68 -4.63 -55.08
CA LEU A 2 16.08 -4.13 -53.76
C LEU A 2 15.08 -3.13 -53.15
N ILE A 3 14.54 -2.20 -53.91
CA ILE A 3 13.59 -1.18 -53.44
C ILE A 3 12.27 -1.86 -52.95
N ALA A 4 11.79 -2.89 -53.63
CA ALA A 4 10.57 -3.60 -53.23
C ALA A 4 10.78 -4.31 -51.86
N ILE A 5 11.95 -4.88 -51.64
CA ILE A 5 12.27 -5.55 -50.36
C ILE A 5 12.30 -4.52 -49.24
N VAL A 6 12.88 -3.35 -49.44
CA VAL A 6 12.93 -2.29 -48.43
C VAL A 6 11.51 -1.79 -48.07
N ILE A 7 10.64 -1.60 -49.07
CA ILE A 7 9.24 -1.19 -48.82
C ILE A 7 8.50 -2.22 -47.98
N ILE A 8 8.66 -3.50 -48.30
CA ILE A 8 8.03 -4.57 -47.50
C ILE A 8 8.55 -4.58 -46.07
N LEU A 9 9.84 -4.42 -45.87
CA LEU A 9 10.46 -4.39 -44.55
C LEU A 9 9.93 -3.22 -43.69
N ILE A 10 9.80 -2.03 -44.29
CA ILE A 10 9.23 -0.85 -43.62
C ILE A 10 7.76 -1.12 -43.24
N ALA A 11 6.96 -1.71 -44.15
CA ALA A 11 5.57 -2.03 -43.83
C ALA A 11 5.42 -3.02 -42.69
N VAL A 12 6.29 -4.04 -42.60
CA VAL A 12 6.31 -5.00 -41.49
C VAL A 12 6.68 -4.32 -40.17
N VAL A 13 7.70 -3.44 -40.17
CA VAL A 13 8.11 -2.71 -38.95
C VAL A 13 6.98 -1.79 -38.47
N ILE A 14 6.31 -1.06 -39.36
CA ILE A 14 5.13 -0.24 -39.00
C ILE A 14 4.03 -1.10 -38.42
N GLY A 15 3.74 -2.25 -39.03
CA GLY A 15 2.73 -3.20 -38.55
C GLY A 15 3.04 -3.71 -37.14
N LEU A 16 4.31 -4.03 -36.85
CA LEU A 16 4.74 -4.46 -35.52
C LEU A 16 4.62 -3.35 -34.48
N ILE A 17 4.95 -2.09 -34.83
CA ILE A 17 4.80 -0.95 -33.94
C ILE A 17 3.33 -0.72 -33.58
N VAL A 18 2.42 -0.71 -34.59
CA VAL A 18 0.99 -0.54 -34.37
C VAL A 18 0.40 -1.68 -33.52
N TYR A 19 0.83 -2.91 -33.77
CA TYR A 19 0.43 -4.08 -33.01
C TYR A 19 0.86 -3.97 -31.52
N ASN A 20 2.10 -3.56 -31.29
CA ASN A 20 2.66 -3.38 -29.93
C ASN A 20 1.91 -2.27 -29.17
N LEU A 21 1.62 -1.13 -29.82
CA LEU A 21 0.85 -0.04 -29.22
C LEU A 21 -0.59 -0.48 -28.86
N ASN A 22 -1.23 -1.29 -29.71
CA ASN A 22 -2.56 -1.82 -29.42
C ASN A 22 -2.57 -2.81 -28.26
N ILE A 23 -1.56 -3.65 -28.14
CA ILE A 23 -1.39 -4.56 -26.99
C ILE A 23 -1.20 -3.75 -25.71
N HIS A 24 -0.32 -2.75 -25.70
CA HIS A 24 -0.11 -1.90 -24.53
C HIS A 24 -1.40 -1.18 -24.07
N LYS A 25 -2.18 -0.64 -25.01
CA LYS A 25 -3.50 -0.04 -24.69
C LYS A 25 -4.47 -1.05 -24.08
N LYS A 26 -4.54 -2.26 -24.61
CA LYS A 26 -5.40 -3.33 -24.04
C LYS A 26 -4.95 -3.72 -22.63
N ILE A 27 -3.66 -3.89 -22.40
CA ILE A 27 -3.11 -4.23 -21.08
C ILE A 27 -3.44 -3.14 -20.05
N GLN A 28 -3.28 -1.86 -20.41
CA GLN A 28 -3.65 -0.74 -19.53
C GLN A 28 -5.16 -0.72 -19.23
N THR A 29 -6.02 -0.98 -20.23
CA THR A 29 -7.46 -1.06 -20.03
C THR A 29 -7.83 -2.20 -19.08
N TYR A 30 -7.23 -3.38 -19.23
CA TYR A 30 -7.45 -4.52 -18.32
C TYR A 30 -6.95 -4.23 -16.91
N LYS A 31 -5.79 -3.57 -16.75
CA LYS A 31 -5.27 -3.14 -15.45
C LYS A 31 -6.27 -2.19 -14.75
N ASN A 32 -6.76 -1.17 -15.47
CA ASN A 32 -7.70 -0.20 -14.91
C ASN A 32 -9.05 -0.83 -14.54
N ILE A 33 -9.55 -1.80 -15.32
CA ILE A 33 -10.78 -2.52 -14.99
C ILE A 33 -10.59 -3.40 -13.76
N ASN A 34 -9.50 -4.16 -13.70
CA ASN A 34 -9.18 -5.00 -12.54
C ASN A 34 -9.01 -4.15 -11.27
N GLN A 35 -8.35 -3.00 -11.36
CA GLN A 35 -8.17 -2.09 -10.24
C GLN A 35 -9.51 -1.53 -9.74
N LYS A 36 -10.44 -1.17 -10.66
CA LYS A 36 -11.80 -0.73 -10.27
C LYS A 36 -12.62 -1.84 -9.62
N ILE A 37 -12.54 -3.07 -10.13
CA ILE A 37 -13.23 -4.23 -9.57
C ILE A 37 -12.65 -4.54 -8.19
N THR A 38 -11.33 -4.52 -8.04
CA THR A 38 -10.65 -4.73 -6.76
C THR A 38 -11.08 -3.67 -5.74
N ASN A 39 -11.08 -2.39 -6.09
CA ASN A 39 -11.51 -1.31 -5.20
C ASN A 39 -12.98 -1.47 -4.75
N LEU A 40 -13.88 -1.86 -5.64
CA LEU A 40 -15.28 -2.15 -5.30
C LEU A 40 -15.40 -3.34 -4.35
N SER A 41 -14.65 -4.40 -4.58
CA SER A 41 -14.63 -5.58 -3.71
C SER A 41 -14.10 -5.23 -2.31
N VAL A 42 -13.03 -4.41 -2.23
CA VAL A 42 -12.51 -3.92 -0.93
C VAL A 42 -13.59 -3.19 -0.14
N VAL A 43 -14.27 -2.26 -0.79
CA VAL A 43 -15.35 -1.49 -0.13
C VAL A 43 -16.47 -2.41 0.35
N GLN A 44 -16.87 -3.39 -0.45
CA GLN A 44 -17.90 -4.35 -0.08
C GLN A 44 -17.47 -5.23 1.09
N ASP A 45 -16.25 -5.78 1.05
CA ASP A 45 -15.69 -6.57 2.16
C ASP A 45 -15.64 -5.77 3.47
N PHE A 46 -15.30 -4.48 3.39
CA PHE A 46 -15.31 -3.60 4.56
C PHE A 46 -16.72 -3.32 5.07
N MET A 47 -17.67 -3.10 4.18
CA MET A 47 -19.08 -2.89 4.58
C MET A 47 -19.65 -4.13 5.24
N ASP A 48 -19.35 -5.33 4.73
CA ASP A 48 -19.79 -6.61 5.31
C ASP A 48 -19.12 -6.80 6.69
N ALA A 49 -17.81 -6.56 6.82
CA ALA A 49 -17.11 -6.65 8.11
C ALA A 49 -17.66 -5.67 9.16
N ILE A 50 -18.04 -4.45 8.74
CA ILE A 50 -18.66 -3.46 9.62
C ILE A 50 -20.06 -3.89 10.06
N GLY A 51 -20.81 -4.57 9.19
CA GLY A 51 -22.16 -5.05 9.49
C GLY A 51 -22.22 -6.25 10.45
N GLU A 52 -21.22 -7.13 10.38
CA GLU A 52 -21.21 -8.40 11.12
C GLU A 52 -20.76 -8.28 12.58
N THR A 53 -20.03 -7.23 12.96
CA THR A 53 -19.40 -7.13 14.28
C THR A 53 -20.03 -6.05 15.16
N SER A 54 -20.06 -6.27 16.47
CA SER A 54 -20.69 -5.38 17.44
C SER A 54 -19.73 -4.31 18.01
N SER A 55 -18.42 -4.59 18.09
CA SER A 55 -17.45 -3.67 18.69
C SER A 55 -16.55 -3.00 17.62
N VAL A 56 -16.09 -1.78 17.91
CA VAL A 56 -15.16 -1.05 17.03
C VAL A 56 -13.82 -1.78 16.91
N ASP A 57 -13.33 -2.34 18.01
CA ASP A 57 -12.06 -3.06 18.02
C ASP A 57 -12.13 -4.34 17.17
N ASP A 58 -13.26 -5.05 17.19
CA ASP A 58 -13.47 -6.23 16.33
C ASP A 58 -13.55 -5.84 14.86
N LYS A 59 -14.19 -4.72 14.54
CA LYS A 59 -14.24 -4.18 13.18
C LYS A 59 -12.85 -3.87 12.64
N ILE A 60 -12.01 -3.19 13.43
CA ILE A 60 -10.63 -2.85 13.06
C ILE A 60 -9.81 -4.12 12.81
N LYS A 61 -9.94 -5.13 13.69
CA LYS A 61 -9.25 -6.42 13.51
C LYS A 61 -9.71 -7.12 12.24
N LYS A 62 -11.03 -7.18 12.00
CA LYS A 62 -11.60 -7.83 10.80
C LYS A 62 -11.17 -7.17 9.51
N ILE A 63 -11.15 -5.83 9.46
CA ILE A 63 -10.63 -5.07 8.32
C ILE A 63 -9.15 -5.42 8.07
N ASN A 64 -8.33 -5.47 9.13
CA ASN A 64 -6.93 -5.81 9.03
C ASN A 64 -6.70 -7.25 8.51
N GLU A 65 -7.50 -8.21 8.97
CA GLU A 65 -7.48 -9.61 8.50
C GLU A 65 -7.83 -9.71 7.00
N ILE A 66 -8.89 -9.03 6.56
CA ILE A 66 -9.30 -9.00 5.15
C ILE A 66 -8.17 -8.47 4.25
N LEU A 67 -7.51 -7.40 4.67
CA LEU A 67 -6.39 -6.83 3.92
C LEU A 67 -5.22 -7.79 3.80
N ILE A 68 -4.88 -8.48 4.87
CA ILE A 68 -3.78 -9.43 4.89
C ILE A 68 -4.10 -10.66 4.03
N GLU A 69 -5.29 -11.24 4.20
CA GLU A 69 -5.67 -12.51 3.57
C GLU A 69 -6.05 -12.35 2.10
N LYS A 70 -6.86 -11.34 1.76
CA LYS A 70 -7.40 -11.17 0.39
C LYS A 70 -6.50 -10.33 -0.51
N TYR A 71 -5.77 -9.37 0.07
CA TYR A 71 -4.96 -8.41 -0.70
C TYR A 71 -3.47 -8.67 -0.57
N GLU A 72 -3.07 -9.79 0.05
CA GLU A 72 -1.70 -10.26 0.17
C GLU A 72 -0.75 -9.23 0.82
N ILE A 73 -1.30 -8.36 1.67
CA ILE A 73 -0.52 -7.38 2.42
C ILE A 73 0.33 -8.12 3.43
N LYS A 74 1.64 -7.98 3.35
CA LYS A 74 2.58 -8.74 4.15
C LYS A 74 2.56 -8.34 5.62
N TYR A 75 2.55 -7.04 5.88
CA TYR A 75 2.48 -6.49 7.24
C TYR A 75 1.51 -5.32 7.27
N SER A 76 0.61 -5.34 8.23
CA SER A 76 -0.37 -4.28 8.45
C SER A 76 -0.54 -4.03 9.94
N THR A 77 -0.47 -2.78 10.37
CA THR A 77 -0.61 -2.38 11.77
C THR A 77 -1.45 -1.12 11.87
N ILE A 78 -2.48 -1.16 12.71
CA ILE A 78 -3.35 -0.03 13.02
C ILE A 78 -3.09 0.37 14.47
N VAL A 79 -2.75 1.64 14.68
CA VAL A 79 -2.46 2.24 15.99
C VAL A 79 -3.44 3.38 16.22
N VAL A 80 -4.11 3.39 17.36
CA VAL A 80 -5.11 4.39 17.71
C VAL A 80 -4.85 4.95 19.11
N PHE A 81 -5.07 6.25 19.30
CA PHE A 81 -5.00 6.92 20.58
C PHE A 81 -6.25 6.60 21.41
N ASN A 82 -6.08 6.04 22.60
CA ASN A 82 -7.18 5.65 23.47
C ASN A 82 -7.58 6.73 24.50
N GLY A 83 -7.02 7.95 24.38
CA GLY A 83 -7.21 9.05 25.31
C GLY A 83 -6.08 9.22 26.34
N ALA A 84 -5.20 8.22 26.49
CA ALA A 84 -4.02 8.25 27.36
C ALA A 84 -2.73 7.96 26.58
N GLU A 85 -2.73 6.93 25.74
CA GLU A 85 -1.58 6.49 24.99
C GLU A 85 -1.99 5.94 23.61
N TYR A 86 -1.01 5.74 22.72
CA TYR A 86 -1.19 5.05 21.46
C TYR A 86 -1.16 3.53 21.66
N GLU A 87 -2.17 2.86 21.13
CA GLU A 87 -2.40 1.42 21.26
C GLU A 87 -2.42 0.73 19.91
N VAL A 88 -1.75 -0.40 19.79
CA VAL A 88 -1.88 -1.26 18.61
C VAL A 88 -3.24 -1.97 18.68
N LYS A 89 -4.19 -1.57 17.84
CA LYS A 89 -5.54 -2.15 17.78
C LYS A 89 -5.62 -3.41 16.91
N ALA A 90 -4.84 -3.44 15.82
CA ALA A 90 -4.71 -4.61 14.98
C ALA A 90 -3.32 -4.67 14.36
N SER A 91 -2.71 -5.85 14.32
CA SER A 91 -1.43 -6.08 13.69
C SER A 91 -1.21 -7.57 13.44
N ASN A 92 -0.57 -7.92 12.32
CA ASN A 92 0.02 -9.23 12.08
C ASN A 92 1.53 -9.26 12.33
N VAL A 93 2.09 -8.16 12.83
CA VAL A 93 3.49 -8.08 13.23
C VAL A 93 3.65 -8.63 14.65
N ASP A 94 4.73 -9.37 14.90
CA ASP A 94 5.05 -9.91 16.23
C ASP A 94 5.06 -8.81 17.29
N GLN A 95 4.48 -9.09 18.45
CA GLN A 95 4.33 -8.13 19.56
C GLN A 95 5.65 -7.50 20.03
N ARG A 96 6.78 -8.17 19.83
CA ARG A 96 8.12 -7.62 20.13
C ARG A 96 8.43 -6.32 19.41
N HIS A 97 7.73 -6.05 18.28
CA HIS A 97 7.91 -4.84 17.49
C HIS A 97 6.89 -3.74 17.78
N TRP A 98 5.89 -4.02 18.61
CA TRP A 98 4.78 -3.09 18.85
C TRP A 98 5.23 -1.78 19.49
N ASP A 99 6.23 -1.79 20.35
CA ASP A 99 6.73 -0.56 20.97
C ASP A 99 7.31 0.42 19.95
N SER A 100 8.06 -0.09 18.96
CA SER A 100 8.54 0.75 17.86
C SER A 100 7.43 1.19 16.90
N LEU A 101 6.38 0.37 16.73
CA LEU A 101 5.24 0.71 15.88
C LEU A 101 4.29 1.70 16.53
N ARG A 102 4.17 1.70 17.85
CA ARG A 102 3.32 2.61 18.63
C ARG A 102 3.85 4.05 18.69
N SER A 103 5.13 4.26 18.44
CA SER A 103 5.80 5.56 18.53
C SER A 103 6.16 6.18 17.17
N LEU A 104 5.60 5.68 16.06
CA LEU A 104 5.93 6.21 14.73
C LEU A 104 5.48 7.66 14.53
N GLN A 105 4.43 8.12 15.22
CA GLN A 105 4.00 9.52 15.19
C GLN A 105 5.09 10.50 15.71
N ASP A 106 6.05 10.02 16.50
CA ASP A 106 7.14 10.82 17.05
C ASP A 106 8.34 10.90 16.10
N VAL A 107 8.35 10.09 15.04
CA VAL A 107 9.40 10.07 14.02
C VAL A 107 9.22 11.25 13.07
N ASP A 108 10.24 12.09 12.93
CA ASP A 108 10.17 13.34 12.18
C ASP A 108 9.64 13.19 10.75
N MET A 109 10.00 12.10 10.06
CA MET A 109 9.54 11.85 8.69
C MET A 109 8.03 11.67 8.57
N PHE A 110 7.31 11.30 9.64
CA PHE A 110 5.86 11.13 9.65
C PHE A 110 5.11 12.35 10.20
N LYS A 111 5.79 13.27 10.90
CA LYS A 111 5.17 14.50 11.43
C LYS A 111 4.57 15.37 10.33
N ASP A 112 5.25 15.50 9.18
CA ASP A 112 4.73 16.26 8.04
C ASP A 112 3.48 15.59 7.44
N SER A 113 3.48 14.27 7.35
CA SER A 113 2.32 13.47 6.90
C SER A 113 1.12 13.70 7.82
N ILE A 114 1.34 13.68 9.14
CA ILE A 114 0.30 13.96 10.13
C ILE A 114 -0.18 15.41 9.99
N ALA A 115 0.72 16.39 9.94
CA ALA A 115 0.34 17.81 9.86
C ALA A 115 -0.47 18.15 8.59
N GLN A 116 -0.19 17.46 7.48
CA GLN A 116 -0.86 17.68 6.19
C GLN A 116 -2.04 16.75 5.94
N ALA A 117 -2.31 15.80 6.84
CA ALA A 117 -3.31 14.73 6.68
C ALA A 117 -3.15 13.95 5.35
N THR A 118 -1.90 13.71 4.93
CA THR A 118 -1.57 13.02 3.67
C THR A 118 -0.76 11.76 3.92
N PRO A 119 -0.97 10.69 3.15
CA PRO A 119 -0.15 9.49 3.25
C PRO A 119 1.32 9.76 2.99
N LYS A 120 2.20 9.01 3.66
CA LYS A 120 3.65 9.06 3.44
C LYS A 120 4.16 7.70 2.98
N TYR A 121 4.72 7.68 1.79
CA TYR A 121 5.44 6.54 1.26
C TYR A 121 6.93 6.59 1.64
N VAL A 122 7.47 5.44 2.04
CA VAL A 122 8.88 5.27 2.40
C VAL A 122 9.39 3.98 1.80
N THR A 123 10.55 4.02 1.16
CA THR A 123 11.20 2.84 0.59
C THR A 123 12.71 2.89 0.77
N VAL A 124 13.35 1.73 0.71
CA VAL A 124 14.80 1.61 0.56
C VAL A 124 15.15 1.38 -0.92
N ASN A 125 16.41 1.64 -1.31
CA ASN A 125 16.84 1.47 -2.69
C ASN A 125 17.21 0.01 -3.01
N ASN A 126 17.56 -0.78 -2.00
CA ASN A 126 17.97 -2.17 -2.18
C ASN A 126 17.74 -2.99 -0.89
N ASP A 127 17.81 -4.32 -1.01
CA ASP A 127 17.55 -5.26 0.09
C ASP A 127 18.50 -5.18 1.28
N LYS A 128 19.66 -4.52 1.13
CA LYS A 128 20.64 -4.37 2.21
C LYS A 128 20.33 -3.18 3.11
N GLU A 129 19.57 -2.21 2.61
CA GLU A 129 19.14 -1.04 3.35
C GLU A 129 17.94 -1.35 4.25
N ARG A 130 17.64 -0.45 5.17
CA ARG A 130 16.52 -0.53 6.10
C ARG A 130 15.75 0.77 6.09
N LEU A 131 14.47 0.67 6.36
CA LEU A 131 13.64 1.84 6.55
C LEU A 131 14.12 2.63 7.78
N PRO A 132 14.18 3.97 7.71
CA PRO A 132 14.81 4.82 8.72
C PRO A 132 14.21 4.71 10.13
N TYR A 133 12.95 4.29 10.23
CA TYR A 133 12.26 4.14 11.51
C TYR A 133 12.41 2.74 12.13
N GLN A 134 12.98 1.78 11.41
CA GLN A 134 13.14 0.41 11.91
C GLN A 134 14.42 0.25 12.71
N GLN A 135 14.31 -0.42 13.87
CA GLN A 135 15.48 -0.79 14.67
C GLN A 135 16.35 -1.80 13.91
N MET A 136 17.66 -1.74 14.13
CA MET A 136 18.64 -2.55 13.39
C MET A 136 18.38 -4.05 13.49
N GLU A 137 17.85 -4.53 14.61
CA GLU A 137 17.60 -5.96 14.87
C GLU A 137 16.37 -6.50 14.14
N PHE A 138 15.46 -5.62 13.69
CA PHE A 138 14.11 -5.98 13.24
C PHE A 138 13.76 -5.45 11.85
N GLY A 139 14.73 -5.32 10.97
CA GLY A 139 14.53 -4.84 9.59
C GLY A 139 13.70 -5.80 8.74
N ARG A 140 12.39 -5.88 8.99
CA ARG A 140 11.45 -6.75 8.27
C ARG A 140 10.91 -6.17 6.97
N ALA A 141 10.73 -4.86 6.92
CA ALA A 141 10.14 -4.17 5.78
C ALA A 141 11.18 -3.40 4.98
N LYS A 142 10.92 -3.26 3.68
CA LYS A 142 11.75 -2.56 2.70
C LYS A 142 11.02 -1.39 2.05
N SER A 143 9.69 -1.41 2.08
CA SER A 143 8.82 -0.29 1.71
C SER A 143 7.63 -0.23 2.66
N ALA A 144 7.06 0.95 2.83
CA ALA A 144 5.91 1.19 3.69
C ALA A 144 5.08 2.38 3.23
N ILE A 145 3.78 2.32 3.52
CA ILE A 145 2.88 3.48 3.45
C ILE A 145 2.35 3.75 4.85
N PHE A 146 2.49 4.98 5.29
CA PHE A 146 1.94 5.49 6.54
C PHE A 146 0.71 6.35 6.23
N PHE A 147 -0.44 5.98 6.78
CA PHE A 147 -1.70 6.70 6.65
C PHE A 147 -2.08 7.32 8.00
N PRO A 148 -2.04 8.65 8.16
CA PRO A 148 -2.55 9.28 9.36
C PRO A 148 -4.09 9.22 9.38
N LEU A 149 -4.67 8.85 10.52
CA LEU A 149 -6.11 8.66 10.69
C LEU A 149 -6.73 9.85 11.43
N TYR A 150 -7.85 10.36 10.91
CA TYR A 150 -8.57 11.50 11.45
C TYR A 150 -10.05 11.21 11.64
N ILE A 151 -10.64 11.76 12.70
CA ILE A 151 -12.08 11.86 12.88
C ILE A 151 -12.39 13.34 13.19
N ASP A 152 -13.30 13.95 12.44
CA ASP A 152 -13.69 15.36 12.59
C ASP A 152 -12.47 16.33 12.64
N ASN A 153 -11.47 16.10 11.79
CA ASN A 153 -10.20 16.81 11.75
C ASN A 153 -9.30 16.65 12.99
N VAL A 154 -9.62 15.72 13.90
CA VAL A 154 -8.76 15.37 15.03
C VAL A 154 -7.94 14.15 14.67
N TYR A 155 -6.62 14.25 14.79
CA TYR A 155 -5.72 13.09 14.61
C TYR A 155 -5.95 12.08 15.72
N ILE A 156 -6.26 10.85 15.34
CA ILE A 156 -6.60 9.77 16.27
C ILE A 156 -5.60 8.61 16.23
N GLY A 157 -4.69 8.60 15.28
CA GLY A 157 -3.74 7.50 15.13
C GLY A 157 -3.29 7.33 13.70
N TYR A 158 -2.79 6.16 13.37
CA TYR A 158 -2.29 5.85 12.04
C TYR A 158 -2.42 4.38 11.69
N TRP A 159 -2.39 4.15 10.40
CA TRP A 159 -2.30 2.83 9.81
C TRP A 159 -1.01 2.74 8.98
N ILE A 160 -0.19 1.73 9.25
CA ILE A 160 1.01 1.47 8.47
C ILE A 160 0.91 0.12 7.78
N ILE A 161 1.13 0.12 6.47
CA ILE A 161 1.20 -1.06 5.61
C ILE A 161 2.64 -1.19 5.16
N GLU A 162 3.21 -2.39 5.33
CA GLU A 162 4.63 -2.62 5.04
C GLU A 162 4.81 -3.84 4.12
N SER A 163 5.80 -3.78 3.23
CA SER A 163 6.24 -4.87 2.37
C SER A 163 7.71 -5.22 2.60
N GLY A 164 8.05 -6.49 2.43
CA GLY A 164 9.44 -6.97 2.46
C GLY A 164 10.22 -6.68 1.17
N THR A 165 9.61 -6.05 0.18
CA THR A 165 10.18 -5.73 -1.13
C THR A 165 10.40 -4.22 -1.25
N PRO A 166 11.56 -3.74 -1.73
CA PRO A 166 11.74 -2.33 -2.07
C PRO A 166 10.76 -1.92 -3.18
N HIS A 167 10.29 -0.67 -3.14
CA HIS A 167 9.46 -0.08 -4.19
C HIS A 167 8.12 -0.79 -4.49
N ASP A 168 7.61 -1.59 -3.56
CA ASP A 168 6.40 -2.39 -3.77
C ASP A 168 5.14 -1.51 -3.94
N PHE A 169 5.17 -0.30 -3.43
CA PHE A 169 4.06 0.66 -3.47
C PHE A 169 4.24 1.81 -4.46
N ASP A 170 5.25 1.78 -5.33
CA ASP A 170 5.57 2.90 -6.27
C ASP A 170 4.44 3.24 -7.25
N ASN A 171 3.52 2.30 -7.49
CA ASN A 171 2.40 2.47 -8.42
C ASN A 171 1.05 2.67 -7.71
N VAL A 172 1.06 2.85 -6.39
CA VAL A 172 -0.15 3.19 -5.66
C VAL A 172 -0.34 4.69 -5.78
N ASP A 173 -1.32 5.12 -6.59
CA ASP A 173 -1.77 6.51 -6.65
C ASP A 173 -2.29 6.89 -5.26
N THR A 174 -1.50 7.67 -4.53
CA THR A 174 -1.84 8.23 -3.20
C THR A 174 -2.62 9.53 -3.34
#